data_24b681b60b355696c7c3ac629553de90
#
_entry.id   24b681b60b355696c7c3ac629553de90
#
_cell.length_a   1.000
_cell.length_b   1.000
_cell.length_c   1.000
_cell.angle_alpha   90.00
_cell.angle_beta   90.00
_cell.angle_gamma   90.00
#
_symmetry.space_group_name_H-M   'P 1'
#
loop_
_entity.id
_entity.type
_entity.pdbx_description
1 polymer ?
#
loop_
_entity_poly.entity_id
_entity_poly.type
_entity_poly.pdbx_seq_one_letter_code
_entity_poly.pdbx_strand_id
1 'polypeptide(L)'
;MATPLEGRTIVITGSGRGIGSEVAKLAGKLGANVIVNDPGVNLDGTGSDEGPAAVIAQEINDNGGVAVANFDTVATEEGGENMIRQAVDTFGRIDG
;
A
#
# COMPACT_ATOMS: atom_id res chain seq x y z
N MET A 1 17.86 4.81 -16.89
CA MET A 1 18.23 4.66 -15.49
C MET A 1 17.56 3.44 -14.89
N ALA A 2 18.27 2.69 -14.09
CA ALA A 2 17.71 1.48 -13.48
C ALA A 2 16.60 1.82 -12.48
N THR A 3 15.58 0.97 -12.44
CA THR A 3 14.52 1.03 -11.46
C THR A 3 14.67 -0.20 -10.57
N PRO A 4 15.39 -0.08 -9.43
CA PRO A 4 15.82 -1.24 -8.62
C PRO A 4 14.70 -2.17 -8.18
N LEU A 5 13.49 -1.66 -8.04
CA LEU A 5 12.35 -2.44 -7.55
C LEU A 5 11.37 -2.79 -8.67
N GLU A 6 11.74 -2.57 -9.92
CA GLU A 6 10.84 -2.87 -11.04
C GLU A 6 10.41 -4.34 -11.00
N GLY A 7 9.10 -4.58 -11.12
CA GLY A 7 8.53 -5.91 -11.07
C GLY A 7 8.35 -6.50 -9.68
N ARG A 8 8.84 -5.81 -8.63
CA ARG A 8 8.65 -6.26 -7.24
C ARG A 8 7.34 -5.74 -6.70
N THR A 9 6.69 -6.55 -5.88
CA THR A 9 5.45 -6.16 -5.22
C THR A 9 5.70 -6.04 -3.72
N ILE A 10 5.43 -4.84 -3.18
CA ILE A 10 5.72 -4.51 -1.79
C ILE A 10 4.45 -4.04 -1.11
N VAL A 11 4.18 -4.60 0.07
CA VAL A 11 3.09 -4.18 0.94
C VAL A 11 3.67 -3.32 2.05
N ILE A 12 3.13 -2.14 2.25
CA ILE A 12 3.61 -1.22 3.29
C ILE A 12 2.43 -0.89 4.20
N THR A 13 2.50 -1.35 5.44
CA THR A 13 1.45 -1.13 6.42
C THR A 13 1.55 0.28 7.00
N GLY A 14 0.40 0.87 7.33
CA GLY A 14 0.37 2.24 7.85
C GLY A 14 0.86 3.28 6.85
N SER A 15 0.81 2.98 5.55
CA SER A 15 1.43 3.83 4.54
C SER A 15 0.54 4.93 3.99
N GLY A 16 -0.66 5.09 4.54
CA GLY A 16 -1.50 6.24 4.19
C GLY A 16 -1.05 7.53 4.86
N ARG A 17 -0.13 7.49 5.81
CA ARG A 17 0.27 8.64 6.62
C ARG A 17 1.75 8.60 6.99
N GLY A 18 2.31 9.78 7.28
CA GLY A 18 3.61 9.94 7.91
C GLY A 18 4.75 9.26 7.16
N ILE A 19 5.65 8.64 7.91
CA ILE A 19 6.84 7.99 7.36
C ILE A 19 6.46 6.86 6.41
N GLY A 20 5.42 6.10 6.74
CA GLY A 20 4.95 5.01 5.87
C GLY A 20 4.57 5.52 4.48
N SER A 21 3.92 6.68 4.39
CA SER A 21 3.53 7.24 3.11
C SER A 21 4.75 7.66 2.28
N GLU A 22 5.79 8.18 2.91
CA GLU A 22 7.02 8.55 2.23
C GLU A 22 7.75 7.31 1.69
N VAL A 23 7.78 6.23 2.46
CA VAL A 23 8.37 4.97 2.03
C VAL A 23 7.60 4.40 0.84
N ALA A 24 6.26 4.45 0.89
CA ALA A 24 5.42 3.97 -0.21
C ALA A 24 5.68 4.74 -1.50
N LYS A 25 5.77 6.06 -1.41
CA LYS A 25 6.05 6.90 -2.58
C LYS A 25 7.44 6.60 -3.15
N LEU A 26 8.43 6.42 -2.28
CA LEU A 26 9.78 6.08 -2.72
C LEU A 26 9.80 4.73 -3.41
N ALA A 27 9.14 3.72 -2.84
CA ALA A 27 9.07 2.39 -3.45
C ALA A 27 8.43 2.46 -4.85
N GLY A 28 7.34 3.21 -4.98
CA GLY A 28 6.70 3.42 -6.28
C GLY A 28 7.63 4.09 -7.28
N LYS A 29 8.39 5.09 -6.85
CA LYS A 29 9.34 5.78 -7.68
C LYS A 29 10.46 4.85 -8.16
N LEU A 30 10.82 3.87 -7.34
CA LEU A 30 11.85 2.89 -7.68
C LEU A 30 11.33 1.72 -8.51
N GLY A 31 10.08 1.78 -8.94
CA GLY A 31 9.50 0.80 -9.86
C GLY A 31 8.67 -0.31 -9.22
N ALA A 32 8.49 -0.29 -7.91
CA ALA A 32 7.70 -1.32 -7.24
C ALA A 32 6.21 -1.19 -7.54
N ASN A 33 5.52 -2.32 -7.52
CA ASN A 33 4.07 -2.36 -7.39
C ASN A 33 3.77 -2.27 -5.91
N VAL A 34 3.02 -1.26 -5.47
CA VAL A 34 2.86 -0.96 -4.06
C VAL A 34 1.43 -1.23 -3.60
N ILE A 35 1.29 -1.99 -2.53
CA ILE A 35 0.02 -2.07 -1.80
C ILE A 35 0.14 -1.05 -0.66
N VAL A 36 -0.63 0.02 -0.76
CA VAL A 36 -0.66 1.07 0.26
C VAL A 36 -1.72 0.67 1.28
N ASN A 37 -1.28 0.16 2.41
CA ASN A 37 -2.19 -0.29 3.47
C ASN A 37 -2.35 0.74 4.57
N ASP A 38 -3.58 1.08 4.86
CA ASP A 38 -3.93 1.87 6.04
C ASP A 38 -5.40 1.56 6.36
N PRO A 39 -5.70 1.01 7.55
CA PRO A 39 -7.09 0.71 7.90
C PRO A 39 -7.99 1.94 7.93
N GLY A 40 -7.40 3.14 8.10
CA GLY A 40 -8.18 4.37 8.08
C GLY A 40 -9.17 4.49 9.22
N VAL A 41 -8.89 3.85 10.37
CA VAL A 41 -9.78 3.92 11.53
C VAL A 41 -9.72 5.32 12.12
N ASN A 42 -10.88 5.90 12.41
CA ASN A 42 -10.96 7.21 13.07
C ASN A 42 -10.31 7.16 14.45
N LEU A 43 -9.87 8.33 14.94
CA LEU A 43 -9.18 8.44 16.22
C LEU A 43 -10.02 7.93 17.39
N ASP A 44 -11.36 8.00 17.29
CA ASP A 44 -12.27 7.51 18.32
C ASP A 44 -12.64 6.03 18.14
N GLY A 45 -12.06 5.38 17.15
CA GLY A 45 -12.31 3.98 16.87
C GLY A 45 -13.60 3.70 16.13
N THR A 46 -14.35 4.72 15.74
CA THR A 46 -15.61 4.53 15.01
C THR A 46 -15.41 4.71 13.53
N GLY A 47 -16.05 3.87 12.74
CA GLY A 47 -16.01 3.97 11.27
C GLY A 47 -14.63 3.77 10.69
N SER A 48 -14.49 4.09 9.41
CA SER A 48 -13.23 4.00 8.70
C SER A 48 -13.12 5.17 7.73
N ASP A 49 -11.90 5.67 7.56
CA ASP A 49 -11.58 6.68 6.56
C ASP A 49 -10.60 6.07 5.57
N GLU A 50 -11.07 5.76 4.38
CA GLU A 50 -10.27 5.15 3.33
C GLU A 50 -9.37 6.16 2.62
N GLY A 51 -9.60 7.46 2.88
CA GLY A 51 -8.90 8.54 2.22
C GLY A 51 -7.38 8.48 2.27
N PRO A 52 -6.75 8.24 3.44
CA PRO A 52 -5.30 8.25 3.52
C PRO A 52 -4.62 7.26 2.56
N ALA A 53 -5.06 6.00 2.56
CA ALA A 53 -4.48 5.00 1.66
C ALA A 53 -4.78 5.31 0.20
N ALA A 54 -6.02 5.70 -0.09
CA ALA A 54 -6.42 6.02 -1.46
C ALA A 54 -5.66 7.23 -2.02
N VAL A 55 -5.44 8.25 -1.20
CA VAL A 55 -4.69 9.45 -1.62
C VAL A 55 -3.25 9.09 -1.98
N ILE A 56 -2.58 8.31 -1.15
CA ILE A 56 -1.20 7.93 -1.40
C ILE A 56 -1.08 7.02 -2.63
N ALA A 57 -1.99 6.06 -2.78
CA ALA A 57 -2.01 5.22 -3.98
C ALA A 57 -2.20 6.06 -5.24
N GLN A 58 -3.10 7.05 -5.19
CA GLN A 58 -3.34 7.94 -6.31
C GLN A 58 -2.10 8.78 -6.64
N GLU A 59 -1.41 9.29 -5.63
CA GLU A 59 -0.18 10.05 -5.85
C GLU A 59 0.89 9.20 -6.55
N ILE A 60 1.03 7.95 -6.13
CA ILE A 60 2.01 7.05 -6.76
C ILE A 60 1.63 6.81 -8.22
N ASN A 61 0.37 6.55 -8.50
CA ASN A 61 -0.09 6.33 -9.87
C ASN A 61 0.05 7.58 -10.74
N ASP A 62 -0.24 8.75 -10.18
CA ASP A 62 -0.11 10.03 -10.89
C ASP A 62 1.35 10.34 -11.27
N ASN A 63 2.29 9.82 -10.49
CA ASN A 63 3.71 10.02 -10.75
C ASN A 63 4.35 8.90 -11.59
N GLY A 64 3.52 8.08 -12.23
CA GLY A 64 3.99 7.03 -13.13
C GLY A 64 4.28 5.70 -12.49
N GLY A 65 4.02 5.57 -11.18
CA GLY A 65 4.16 4.30 -10.47
C GLY A 65 2.90 3.44 -10.57
N VAL A 66 2.89 2.35 -9.83
CA VAL A 66 1.74 1.43 -9.76
C VAL A 66 1.42 1.16 -8.30
N ALA A 67 0.22 1.50 -7.86
CA ALA A 67 -0.19 1.29 -6.49
C ALA A 67 -1.69 1.03 -6.40
N VAL A 68 -2.08 0.26 -5.40
CA VAL A 68 -3.48 0.07 -5.03
C VAL A 68 -3.61 0.26 -3.51
N ALA A 69 -4.76 0.70 -3.08
CA ALA A 69 -5.04 0.89 -1.67
C ALA A 69 -5.57 -0.40 -1.06
N ASN A 70 -5.27 -0.60 0.22
CA ASN A 70 -5.78 -1.71 1.01
C ASN A 70 -6.21 -1.18 2.37
N PHE A 71 -7.37 -1.60 2.85
CA PHE A 71 -7.96 -1.09 4.08
C PHE A 71 -8.07 -2.16 5.18
N ASP A 72 -7.46 -3.31 4.99
CA ASP A 72 -7.47 -4.37 5.99
C ASP A 72 -6.58 -4.02 7.18
N THR A 73 -6.95 -4.51 8.35
CA THR A 73 -6.12 -4.32 9.53
C THR A 73 -5.08 -5.44 9.63
N VAL A 74 -3.86 -5.08 10.03
CA VAL A 74 -2.81 -6.07 10.31
C VAL A 74 -2.92 -6.61 11.73
N ALA A 75 -3.86 -6.10 12.53
CA ALA A 75 -4.09 -6.58 13.89
C ALA A 75 -4.74 -7.96 13.93
N THR A 76 -5.28 -8.43 12.83
CA THR A 76 -5.88 -9.75 12.73
C THR A 76 -5.17 -10.59 11.67
N GLU A 77 -5.18 -11.91 11.88
CA GLU A 77 -4.63 -12.84 10.91
C GLU A 77 -5.38 -12.75 9.57
N GLU A 78 -6.71 -12.63 9.63
CA GLU A 78 -7.53 -12.50 8.43
C GLU A 78 -7.18 -11.26 7.62
N GLY A 79 -6.96 -10.12 8.28
CA GLY A 79 -6.57 -8.89 7.60
C GLY A 79 -5.22 -9.04 6.89
N GLY A 80 -4.25 -9.67 7.55
CA GLY A 80 -2.95 -9.93 6.94
C GLY A 80 -3.06 -10.85 5.73
N GLU A 81 -3.85 -11.91 5.84
CA GLU A 81 -4.08 -12.84 4.73
C GLU A 81 -4.75 -12.15 3.55
N ASN A 82 -5.75 -11.31 3.81
CA ASN A 82 -6.44 -10.56 2.75
C ASN A 82 -5.49 -9.65 2.00
N MET A 83 -4.56 -9.01 2.72
CA MET A 83 -3.59 -8.12 2.13
C MET A 83 -2.62 -8.88 1.21
N ILE A 84 -2.13 -10.02 1.65
CA ILE A 84 -1.27 -10.88 0.84
C ILE A 84 -2.01 -11.36 -0.39
N ARG A 85 -3.27 -11.79 -0.21
CA ARG A 85 -4.10 -12.25 -1.32
C ARG A 85 -4.31 -11.14 -2.35
N GLN A 86 -4.56 -9.91 -1.91
CA GLN A 86 -4.72 -8.79 -2.82
C GLN A 86 -3.45 -8.55 -3.64
N ALA A 87 -2.28 -8.65 -3.01
CA ALA A 87 -1.02 -8.49 -3.71
C ALA A 87 -0.84 -9.56 -4.80
N VAL A 88 -1.11 -10.81 -4.44
CA VAL A 88 -0.98 -11.92 -5.39
C VAL A 88 -2.02 -11.82 -6.50
N ASP A 89 -3.28 -11.51 -6.17
CA ASP A 89 -4.35 -11.42 -7.16
C ASP A 89 -4.16 -10.23 -8.11
N THR A 90 -3.61 -9.14 -7.62
CA THR A 90 -3.44 -7.92 -8.42
C THR A 90 -2.15 -7.94 -9.23
N PHE A 91 -1.06 -8.37 -8.62
CA PHE A 91 0.27 -8.27 -9.24
C PHE A 91 0.93 -9.63 -9.52
N GLY A 92 0.33 -10.72 -9.08
CA GLY A 92 0.84 -12.07 -9.32
C GLY A 92 1.96 -12.50 -8.39
N ARG A 93 2.42 -11.64 -7.47
CA ARG A 93 3.54 -11.96 -6.58
C ARG A 93 3.55 -11.02 -5.38
N ILE A 94 4.31 -11.40 -4.36
CA ILE A 94 4.62 -10.53 -3.24
C ILE A 94 6.09 -10.74 -2.88
N ASP A 95 6.84 -9.66 -2.72
CA ASP A 95 8.28 -9.70 -2.46
C ASP A 95 8.64 -9.10 -1.09
N GLY A 96 7.78 -8.27 -0.56
CA GLY A 96 8.05 -7.63 0.72
C GLY A 96 6.94 -6.76 1.25
#